data_5bdad5502380b2b303cb32fc52c48155
#
_entry.id   5bdad5502380b2b303cb32fc52c48155
#
_cell.length_a   1.000
_cell.length_b   1.000
_cell.length_c   1.000
_cell.angle_alpha   90.00
_cell.angle_beta   90.00
_cell.angle_gamma   90.00
#
_symmetry.space_group_name_H-M   'P 1'
#
loop_
_entity.id
_entity.type
_entity.pdbx_description
1 polymer ?
#
loop_
_entity_poly.entity_id
_entity_poly.type
_entity_poly.pdbx_seq_one_letter_code
_entity_poly.pdbx_strand_id
1 'polypeptide(L)'
;EEDDFEIFLSVLNDVCKQYNWVIHAYCLMTNHYHLLIETPDANLSKGMRQLNGVFTQKINKKHHRVGHLFQGRYKSILVDKDAYLLELCRYIVLNPVRAKMVDSPSQWFWSNWHYMVGNITSPPWLATDSILSLFSHNRKDAIKEYSEFVFSGEGISIWENLRHQVFLGNDEFVEKYQSLQDELNGDLKEFPLKQRRKPALTLLQYQQQSSSRDEAIFLSYQSGAYTLKDIGEH
;
A
#
# COMPACT_ATOMS: atom_id res chain seq x y z
N GLU A 1 -16.78 -14.00 3.97
CA GLU A 1 -16.84 -15.01 5.05
C GLU A 1 -15.46 -15.14 5.69
N GLU A 2 -15.40 -15.60 6.95
CA GLU A 2 -14.13 -15.73 7.68
C GLU A 2 -13.15 -16.67 7.00
N ASP A 3 -13.62 -17.81 6.52
CA ASP A 3 -12.79 -18.75 5.75
C ASP A 3 -12.17 -18.13 4.48
N ASP A 4 -12.77 -17.09 3.91
CA ASP A 4 -12.21 -16.42 2.74
C ASP A 4 -10.94 -15.63 3.11
N PHE A 5 -10.91 -15.05 4.30
CA PHE A 5 -9.70 -14.42 4.84
C PHE A 5 -8.61 -15.45 5.14
N GLU A 6 -8.95 -16.63 5.68
CA GLU A 6 -7.99 -17.70 5.87
C GLU A 6 -7.40 -18.18 4.54
N ILE A 7 -8.23 -18.32 3.51
CA ILE A 7 -7.76 -18.64 2.15
C ILE A 7 -6.78 -17.57 1.67
N PHE A 8 -7.08 -16.28 1.87
CA PHE A 8 -6.19 -15.20 1.47
C PHE A 8 -4.83 -15.30 2.18
N LEU A 9 -4.82 -15.45 3.51
CA LEU A 9 -3.59 -15.56 4.29
C LEU A 9 -2.78 -16.81 3.92
N SER A 10 -3.44 -17.93 3.61
CA SER A 10 -2.78 -19.12 3.09
C SER A 10 -2.07 -18.86 1.76
N VAL A 11 -2.74 -18.19 0.81
CA VAL A 11 -2.14 -17.83 -0.48
C VAL A 11 -1.02 -16.80 -0.30
N LEU A 12 -1.19 -15.84 0.60
CA LEU A 12 -0.16 -14.85 0.92
C LEU A 12 1.11 -15.51 1.46
N ASN A 13 0.97 -16.49 2.38
CA ASN A 13 2.10 -17.27 2.89
C ASN A 13 2.87 -17.97 1.76
N ASP A 14 2.16 -18.59 0.81
CA ASP A 14 2.80 -19.28 -0.32
C ASP A 14 3.52 -18.29 -1.24
N VAL A 15 2.92 -17.14 -1.49
CA VAL A 15 3.52 -16.06 -2.28
C VAL A 15 4.76 -15.48 -1.59
N CYS A 16 4.71 -15.24 -0.28
CA CYS A 16 5.86 -14.76 0.48
C CYS A 16 7.05 -15.72 0.38
N LYS A 17 6.80 -17.03 0.50
CA LYS A 17 7.84 -18.06 0.34
C LYS A 17 8.41 -18.10 -1.08
N GLN A 18 7.54 -18.03 -2.08
CA GLN A 18 7.94 -18.15 -3.49
C GLN A 18 8.69 -16.93 -4.00
N TYR A 19 8.34 -15.73 -3.54
CA TYR A 19 8.85 -14.46 -4.05
C TYR A 19 9.74 -13.72 -3.06
N ASN A 20 10.12 -14.37 -1.96
CA ASN A 20 10.96 -13.78 -0.91
C ASN A 20 10.39 -12.44 -0.38
N TRP A 21 9.06 -12.39 -0.16
CA TRP A 21 8.41 -11.20 0.37
C TRP A 21 8.46 -11.15 1.88
N VAL A 22 8.63 -9.96 2.42
CA VAL A 22 8.47 -9.65 3.85
C VAL A 22 7.27 -8.74 4.02
N ILE A 23 6.32 -9.14 4.85
CA ILE A 23 5.15 -8.33 5.18
C ILE A 23 5.39 -7.60 6.48
N HIS A 24 5.36 -6.28 6.45
CA HIS A 24 5.49 -5.43 7.64
C HIS A 24 4.16 -5.16 8.34
N ALA A 25 3.09 -5.03 7.55
CA ALA A 25 1.74 -4.90 8.06
C ALA A 25 0.72 -5.40 7.04
N TYR A 26 -0.43 -5.87 7.53
CA TYR A 26 -1.58 -6.16 6.68
C TYR A 26 -2.90 -5.90 7.41
N CYS A 27 -3.93 -5.65 6.62
CA CYS A 27 -5.31 -5.63 7.08
C CYS A 27 -6.23 -6.09 5.94
N LEU A 28 -7.00 -7.14 6.19
CA LEU A 28 -8.02 -7.63 5.27
C LEU A 28 -9.34 -6.99 5.66
N MET A 29 -9.90 -6.17 4.76
CA MET A 29 -11.20 -5.54 4.91
C MET A 29 -12.27 -6.38 4.19
N THR A 30 -13.54 -6.07 4.36
CA THR A 30 -14.64 -6.85 3.77
C THR A 30 -14.62 -6.90 2.25
N ASN A 31 -14.08 -5.89 1.57
CA ASN A 31 -14.10 -5.75 0.11
C ASN A 31 -12.75 -5.34 -0.51
N HIS A 32 -11.73 -5.16 0.29
CA HIS A 32 -10.36 -4.84 -0.15
C HIS A 32 -9.35 -5.26 0.92
N TYR A 33 -8.08 -5.13 0.62
CA TYR A 33 -7.00 -5.42 1.57
C TYR A 33 -5.89 -4.36 1.47
N HIS A 34 -5.16 -4.22 2.56
CA HIS A 34 -3.94 -3.43 2.66
C HIS A 34 -2.77 -4.33 3.00
N LEU A 35 -1.67 -4.19 2.28
CA LEU A 35 -0.41 -4.90 2.53
C LEU A 35 0.74 -3.89 2.48
N LEU A 36 1.60 -3.91 3.48
CA LEU A 36 2.90 -3.25 3.47
C LEU A 36 3.97 -4.30 3.22
N ILE A 37 4.51 -4.29 2.00
CA ILE A 37 5.36 -5.36 1.47
C ILE A 37 6.76 -4.82 1.20
N GLU A 38 7.77 -5.54 1.65
CA GLU A 38 9.14 -5.40 1.18
C GLU A 38 9.44 -6.52 0.17
N THR A 39 9.97 -6.15 -0.99
CA THR A 39 10.31 -7.08 -2.07
C THR A 39 11.81 -7.03 -2.36
N PRO A 40 12.65 -7.77 -1.61
CA PRO A 40 14.10 -7.77 -1.81
C PRO A 40 14.52 -8.05 -3.26
N ASP A 41 13.75 -8.88 -3.97
CA ASP A 41 14.04 -9.32 -5.32
C ASP A 41 13.29 -8.52 -6.41
N ALA A 42 12.74 -7.35 -6.09
CA ALA A 42 12.04 -6.44 -7.00
C ALA A 42 10.96 -7.13 -7.88
N ASN A 43 10.19 -8.06 -7.33
CA ASN A 43 9.26 -8.94 -8.04
C ASN A 43 7.78 -8.71 -7.70
N LEU A 44 7.42 -7.48 -7.26
CA LEU A 44 6.07 -7.14 -6.78
C LEU A 44 4.97 -7.56 -7.77
N SER A 45 5.12 -7.22 -9.05
CA SER A 45 4.10 -7.51 -10.07
C SER A 45 3.86 -9.01 -10.26
N LYS A 46 4.92 -9.81 -10.20
CA LYS A 46 4.82 -11.28 -10.32
C LYS A 46 4.09 -11.87 -9.12
N GLY A 47 4.48 -11.48 -7.91
CA GLY A 47 3.85 -11.94 -6.69
C GLY A 47 2.39 -11.48 -6.56
N MET A 48 2.06 -10.24 -6.92
CA MET A 48 0.68 -9.73 -6.92
C MET A 48 -0.22 -10.45 -7.94
N ARG A 49 0.32 -10.79 -9.13
CA ARG A 49 -0.40 -11.61 -10.11
C ARG A 49 -0.71 -12.98 -9.53
N GLN A 50 0.26 -13.61 -8.87
CA GLN A 50 0.09 -14.92 -8.23
C GLN A 50 -0.93 -14.84 -7.09
N LEU A 51 -0.78 -13.88 -6.18
CA LEU A 51 -1.68 -13.68 -5.04
C LEU A 51 -3.13 -13.53 -5.50
N ASN A 52 -3.39 -12.53 -6.35
CA ASN A 52 -4.75 -12.23 -6.79
C ASN A 52 -5.33 -13.32 -7.69
N GLY A 53 -4.51 -13.94 -8.55
CA GLY A 53 -4.93 -15.00 -9.44
C GLY A 53 -5.34 -16.27 -8.70
N VAL A 54 -4.48 -16.77 -7.81
CA VAL A 54 -4.74 -17.98 -7.02
C VAL A 54 -5.89 -17.76 -6.04
N PHE A 55 -5.92 -16.60 -5.37
CA PHE A 55 -7.02 -16.25 -4.48
C PHE A 55 -8.35 -16.23 -5.24
N THR A 56 -8.41 -15.56 -6.40
CA THR A 56 -9.63 -15.53 -7.25
C THR A 56 -10.09 -16.95 -7.63
N GLN A 57 -9.15 -17.84 -8.02
CA GLN A 57 -9.49 -19.22 -8.38
C GLN A 57 -10.07 -19.98 -7.19
N LYS A 58 -9.45 -19.88 -6.00
CA LYS A 58 -9.91 -20.55 -4.79
C LYS A 58 -11.29 -20.05 -4.35
N ILE A 59 -11.52 -18.71 -4.37
CA ILE A 59 -12.81 -18.10 -4.01
C ILE A 59 -13.90 -18.48 -5.01
N ASN A 60 -13.62 -18.39 -6.32
CA ASN A 60 -14.59 -18.76 -7.34
C ASN A 60 -14.99 -20.24 -7.21
N LYS A 61 -14.02 -21.13 -6.94
CA LYS A 61 -14.29 -22.56 -6.69
C LYS A 61 -15.15 -22.77 -5.45
N LYS A 62 -14.80 -22.11 -4.32
CA LYS A 62 -15.53 -22.25 -3.04
C LYS A 62 -16.98 -21.78 -3.16
N HIS A 63 -17.19 -20.63 -3.81
CA HIS A 63 -18.50 -19.98 -3.91
C HIS A 63 -19.25 -20.30 -5.22
N HIS A 64 -18.78 -21.27 -6.01
CA HIS A 64 -19.36 -21.65 -7.30
C HIS A 64 -19.60 -20.46 -8.24
N ARG A 65 -18.61 -19.52 -8.29
CA ARG A 65 -18.66 -18.31 -9.10
C ARG A 65 -17.71 -18.42 -10.28
N VAL A 66 -17.94 -17.56 -11.28
CA VAL A 66 -17.08 -17.37 -12.44
C VAL A 66 -16.76 -15.88 -12.63
N GLY A 67 -15.66 -15.57 -13.29
CA GLY A 67 -15.26 -14.20 -13.63
C GLY A 67 -14.27 -13.57 -12.66
N HIS A 68 -14.11 -12.26 -12.78
CA HIS A 68 -13.13 -11.51 -12.02
C HIS A 68 -13.63 -11.20 -10.60
N LEU A 69 -12.78 -11.47 -9.59
CA LEU A 69 -13.05 -11.05 -8.21
C LEU A 69 -12.64 -9.58 -7.99
N PHE A 70 -11.51 -9.18 -8.57
CA PHE A 70 -11.00 -7.82 -8.46
C PHE A 70 -11.39 -6.96 -9.66
N GLN A 71 -11.78 -5.70 -9.41
CA GLN A 71 -12.22 -4.74 -10.44
C GLN A 71 -11.09 -4.19 -11.32
N GLY A 72 -9.85 -4.64 -11.14
CA GLY A 72 -8.70 -4.17 -11.88
C GLY A 72 -7.38 -4.63 -11.27
N ARG A 73 -6.31 -3.96 -11.68
CA ARG A 73 -4.98 -4.23 -11.12
C ARG A 73 -4.89 -3.69 -9.69
N TYR A 74 -3.98 -4.26 -8.90
CA TYR A 74 -3.64 -3.71 -7.59
C TYR A 74 -3.12 -2.26 -7.72
N LYS A 75 -3.32 -1.48 -6.68
CA LYS A 75 -2.70 -0.15 -6.54
C LYS A 75 -1.49 -0.30 -5.65
N SER A 76 -0.36 0.27 -6.03
CA SER A 76 0.84 0.29 -5.20
C SER A 76 1.35 1.70 -5.02
N ILE A 77 1.92 1.94 -3.85
CA ILE A 77 2.61 3.17 -3.48
C ILE A 77 4.02 2.74 -3.08
N LEU A 78 5.03 3.37 -3.67
CA LEU A 78 6.41 3.20 -3.24
C LEU A 78 6.63 4.07 -2.01
N VAL A 79 7.17 3.46 -0.96
CA VAL A 79 7.27 4.08 0.37
C VAL A 79 8.72 4.26 0.74
N ASP A 80 9.05 5.45 1.22
CA ASP A 80 10.29 5.69 1.95
C ASP A 80 10.21 4.96 3.30
N LYS A 81 10.93 3.84 3.38
CA LYS A 81 10.90 2.94 4.54
C LYS A 81 11.34 3.65 5.82
N ASP A 82 12.40 4.44 5.75
CA ASP A 82 12.97 5.08 6.94
C ASP A 82 12.04 6.15 7.53
N ALA A 83 11.31 6.85 6.66
CA ALA A 83 10.41 7.92 7.07
C ALA A 83 8.99 7.44 7.43
N TYR A 84 8.48 6.39 6.78
CA TYR A 84 7.03 6.08 6.84
C TYR A 84 6.68 4.65 7.28
N LEU A 85 7.67 3.78 7.57
CA LEU A 85 7.40 2.38 7.91
C LEU A 85 6.41 2.26 9.09
N LEU A 86 6.72 2.89 10.21
CA LEU A 86 5.90 2.77 11.42
C LEU A 86 4.53 3.44 11.26
N GLU A 87 4.49 4.61 10.61
CA GLU A 87 3.24 5.31 10.34
C GLU A 87 2.30 4.50 9.47
N LEU A 88 2.82 3.79 8.46
CA LEU A 88 2.02 2.89 7.63
C LEU A 88 1.59 1.63 8.37
N CYS A 89 2.46 1.04 9.21
CA CYS A 89 2.05 -0.08 10.06
C CYS A 89 0.86 0.31 10.92
N ARG A 90 0.92 1.47 11.59
CA ARG A 90 -0.18 2.02 12.38
C ARG A 90 -1.42 2.28 11.54
N TYR A 91 -1.26 2.98 10.42
CA TYR A 91 -2.37 3.30 9.51
C TYR A 91 -3.10 2.04 9.05
N ILE A 92 -2.38 1.00 8.62
CA ILE A 92 -2.96 -0.25 8.10
C ILE A 92 -3.76 -0.97 9.18
N VAL A 93 -3.22 -1.07 10.37
CA VAL A 93 -3.89 -1.75 11.50
C VAL A 93 -5.14 -0.99 11.96
N LEU A 94 -5.14 0.35 11.85
CA LEU A 94 -6.28 1.21 12.23
C LEU A 94 -7.37 1.32 11.13
N ASN A 95 -7.19 0.73 9.95
CA ASN A 95 -8.19 0.84 8.86
C ASN A 95 -9.60 0.42 9.28
N PRO A 96 -9.83 -0.69 10.02
CA PRO A 96 -11.17 -1.08 10.45
C PRO A 96 -11.81 -0.06 11.42
N VAL A 97 -11.00 0.55 12.30
CA VAL A 97 -11.45 1.62 13.21
C VAL A 97 -11.82 2.87 12.42
N ARG A 98 -10.95 3.30 11.49
CA ARG A 98 -11.21 4.45 10.60
C ARG A 98 -12.44 4.25 9.71
N ALA A 99 -12.71 3.02 9.31
CA ALA A 99 -13.92 2.64 8.57
C ALA A 99 -15.15 2.48 9.46
N LYS A 100 -15.02 2.70 10.77
CA LYS A 100 -16.09 2.54 11.78
C LYS A 100 -16.73 1.14 11.79
N MET A 101 -15.93 0.12 11.46
CA MET A 101 -16.35 -1.28 11.51
C MET A 101 -16.21 -1.84 12.93
N VAL A 102 -15.24 -1.33 13.68
CA VAL A 102 -14.93 -1.69 15.07
C VAL A 102 -14.44 -0.44 15.81
N ASP A 103 -14.50 -0.47 17.14
CA ASP A 103 -14.05 0.64 18.00
C ASP A 103 -12.56 0.55 18.37
N SER A 104 -11.95 -0.63 18.18
CA SER A 104 -10.54 -0.88 18.53
C SER A 104 -9.92 -1.88 17.56
N PRO A 105 -8.62 -1.76 17.21
CA PRO A 105 -7.93 -2.74 16.37
C PRO A 105 -7.94 -4.15 16.96
N SER A 106 -8.08 -4.29 18.27
CA SER A 106 -8.20 -5.59 18.95
C SER A 106 -9.50 -6.35 18.62
N GLN A 107 -10.52 -5.66 18.12
CA GLN A 107 -11.80 -6.26 17.73
C GLN A 107 -11.81 -6.75 16.28
N TRP A 108 -10.74 -6.46 15.50
CA TRP A 108 -10.62 -6.88 14.12
C TRP A 108 -9.52 -7.94 13.96
N PHE A 109 -9.94 -9.19 13.89
CA PHE A 109 -9.02 -10.34 13.85
C PHE A 109 -8.18 -10.40 12.56
N TRP A 110 -8.65 -9.82 11.47
CA TRP A 110 -8.09 -9.95 10.12
C TRP A 110 -7.04 -8.88 9.78
N SER A 111 -6.29 -8.45 10.80
CA SER A 111 -5.09 -7.61 10.68
C SER A 111 -3.91 -8.25 11.42
N ASN A 112 -2.70 -7.69 11.24
CA ASN A 112 -1.54 -8.16 11.98
C ASN A 112 -1.50 -7.72 13.47
N TRP A 113 -2.52 -7.01 13.98
CA TRP A 113 -2.55 -6.52 15.36
C TRP A 113 -2.27 -7.61 16.39
N HIS A 114 -2.99 -8.73 16.34
CA HIS A 114 -2.89 -9.80 17.34
C HIS A 114 -1.53 -10.48 17.37
N TYR A 115 -0.82 -10.52 16.26
CA TYR A 115 0.58 -10.98 16.18
C TYR A 115 1.53 -9.99 16.84
N MET A 116 1.30 -8.67 16.61
CA MET A 116 2.14 -7.61 17.17
C MET A 116 2.05 -7.55 18.70
N VAL A 117 0.87 -7.71 19.27
CA VAL A 117 0.66 -7.68 20.74
C VAL A 117 0.90 -9.02 21.42
N GLY A 118 1.31 -10.05 20.65
CA GLY A 118 1.70 -11.35 21.20
C GLY A 118 0.54 -12.29 21.58
N ASN A 119 -0.69 -12.00 21.13
CA ASN A 119 -1.86 -12.86 21.36
C ASN A 119 -1.80 -14.15 20.55
N ILE A 120 -1.11 -14.13 19.41
CA ILE A 120 -0.95 -15.24 18.49
C ILE A 120 0.51 -15.35 18.05
N THR A 121 0.98 -16.56 17.76
CA THR A 121 2.33 -16.77 17.21
C THR A 121 2.42 -16.24 15.79
N SER A 122 3.41 -15.36 15.56
CA SER A 122 3.61 -14.73 14.26
C SER A 122 4.12 -15.74 13.22
N PRO A 123 3.56 -15.72 11.99
CA PRO A 123 4.09 -16.50 10.89
C PRO A 123 5.44 -15.95 10.41
N PRO A 124 6.34 -16.79 9.84
CA PRO A 124 7.70 -16.40 9.47
C PRO A 124 7.78 -15.25 8.43
N TRP A 125 6.75 -15.07 7.61
CA TRP A 125 6.70 -14.03 6.59
C TRP A 125 6.29 -12.65 7.13
N LEU A 126 5.82 -12.56 8.39
CA LEU A 126 5.41 -11.31 9.02
C LEU A 126 6.55 -10.77 9.89
N ALA A 127 6.97 -9.56 9.64
CA ALA A 127 8.13 -8.89 10.24
C ALA A 127 7.84 -8.36 11.67
N THR A 128 7.20 -9.16 12.52
CA THR A 128 6.78 -8.76 13.87
C THR A 128 7.95 -8.32 14.73
N ASP A 129 8.99 -9.14 14.81
CA ASP A 129 10.13 -8.87 15.70
C ASP A 129 10.95 -7.66 15.23
N SER A 130 11.13 -7.48 13.92
CA SER A 130 11.85 -6.33 13.38
C SER A 130 11.10 -5.02 13.63
N ILE A 131 9.77 -5.01 13.52
CA ILE A 131 8.98 -3.81 13.84
C ILE A 131 9.00 -3.52 15.35
N LEU A 132 8.80 -4.53 16.20
CA LEU A 132 8.81 -4.35 17.64
C LEU A 132 10.17 -3.89 18.16
N SER A 133 11.27 -4.34 17.58
CA SER A 133 12.62 -3.93 17.96
C SER A 133 12.91 -2.44 17.75
N LEU A 134 12.12 -1.77 16.91
CA LEU A 134 12.21 -0.31 16.72
C LEU A 134 11.66 0.49 17.91
N PHE A 135 10.87 -0.15 18.80
CA PHE A 135 10.32 0.48 20.00
C PHE A 135 11.20 0.20 21.22
N SER A 136 11.54 -1.06 21.47
CA SER A 136 12.38 -1.46 22.61
C SER A 136 13.09 -2.80 22.38
N HIS A 137 14.23 -2.99 23.03
CA HIS A 137 14.91 -4.30 23.10
C HIS A 137 14.17 -5.31 23.97
N ASN A 138 13.38 -4.83 24.94
CA ASN A 138 12.52 -5.69 25.76
C ASN A 138 11.19 -5.91 25.06
N ARG A 139 10.83 -7.17 24.79
CA ARG A 139 9.60 -7.49 24.03
C ARG A 139 8.33 -6.97 24.71
N LYS A 140 8.23 -7.00 26.05
CA LYS A 140 7.04 -6.52 26.76
C LYS A 140 6.91 -5.00 26.63
N ASP A 141 8.01 -4.28 26.77
CA ASP A 141 8.03 -2.84 26.62
C ASP A 141 7.76 -2.43 25.18
N ALA A 142 8.37 -3.15 24.21
CA ALA A 142 8.11 -2.94 22.78
C ALA A 142 6.63 -3.11 22.42
N ILE A 143 5.96 -4.15 22.92
CA ILE A 143 4.52 -4.36 22.70
C ILE A 143 3.69 -3.22 23.31
N LYS A 144 4.05 -2.78 24.51
CA LYS A 144 3.36 -1.66 25.18
C LYS A 144 3.51 -0.38 24.37
N GLU A 145 4.74 0.00 24.02
CA GLU A 145 5.04 1.21 23.26
C GLU A 145 4.42 1.17 21.86
N TYR A 146 4.46 0.02 21.17
CA TYR A 146 3.77 -0.17 19.89
C TYR A 146 2.25 0.04 20.05
N SER A 147 1.65 -0.50 21.10
CA SER A 147 0.21 -0.36 21.34
C SER A 147 -0.17 1.10 21.59
N GLU A 148 0.59 1.80 22.43
CA GLU A 148 0.41 3.24 22.70
C GLU A 148 0.57 4.08 21.42
N PHE A 149 1.58 3.75 20.60
CA PHE A 149 1.81 4.37 19.31
C PHE A 149 0.63 4.15 18.34
N VAL A 150 0.08 2.95 18.26
CA VAL A 150 -1.09 2.67 17.41
C VAL A 150 -2.31 3.45 17.89
N PHE A 151 -2.63 3.42 19.17
CA PHE A 151 -3.79 4.14 19.73
C PHE A 151 -3.68 5.67 19.58
N SER A 152 -2.46 6.23 19.67
CA SER A 152 -2.25 7.67 19.48
C SER A 152 -2.44 8.13 18.02
N GLY A 153 -2.54 7.19 17.07
CA GLY A 153 -2.64 7.48 15.64
C GLY A 153 -4.07 7.63 15.10
N GLU A 154 -5.07 7.54 15.94
CA GLU A 154 -6.45 7.79 15.55
C GLU A 154 -6.63 9.23 15.06
N GLY A 155 -7.16 9.39 13.84
CA GLY A 155 -7.37 10.71 13.22
C GLY A 155 -6.16 11.29 12.47
N ILE A 156 -4.96 10.70 12.55
CA ILE A 156 -3.78 11.19 11.82
C ILE A 156 -3.88 10.80 10.34
N SER A 157 -3.74 11.78 9.43
CA SER A 157 -3.60 11.55 7.99
C SER A 157 -2.13 11.45 7.59
N ILE A 158 -1.76 10.39 6.88
CA ILE A 158 -0.40 10.21 6.33
C ILE A 158 -0.32 10.59 4.85
N TRP A 159 -1.47 10.87 4.23
CA TRP A 159 -1.57 11.04 2.77
C TRP A 159 -1.23 12.45 2.29
N GLU A 160 -0.99 13.39 3.17
CA GLU A 160 -0.58 14.77 2.83
C GLU A 160 0.76 14.81 2.08
N ASN A 161 1.64 13.83 2.36
CA ASN A 161 2.93 13.67 1.69
C ASN A 161 2.91 12.68 0.54
N LEU A 162 1.72 12.24 0.10
CA LEU A 162 1.58 11.38 -1.07
C LEU A 162 1.81 12.20 -2.35
N ARG A 163 2.91 11.91 -3.05
CA ARG A 163 3.27 12.55 -4.31
C ARG A 163 2.85 11.67 -5.48
N HIS A 164 2.26 12.32 -6.48
CA HIS A 164 1.85 11.67 -7.76
C HIS A 164 0.98 10.41 -7.60
N GLN A 165 0.32 10.23 -6.44
CA GLN A 165 -0.49 9.04 -6.08
C GLN A 165 0.31 7.72 -6.02
N VAL A 166 1.64 7.75 -6.09
CA VAL A 166 2.50 6.55 -6.14
C VAL A 166 3.74 6.61 -5.26
N PHE A 167 4.10 7.78 -4.72
CA PHE A 167 5.27 7.95 -3.85
C PHE A 167 4.85 8.51 -2.50
N LEU A 168 5.23 7.84 -1.43
CA LEU A 168 5.15 8.35 -0.07
C LEU A 168 6.57 8.55 0.45
N GLY A 169 7.06 9.79 0.36
CA GLY A 169 8.42 10.18 0.67
C GLY A 169 8.64 11.67 0.47
N ASN A 170 9.82 12.15 0.86
CA ASN A 170 10.25 13.51 0.61
C ASN A 170 10.61 13.73 -0.88
N ASP A 171 10.91 14.96 -1.25
CA ASP A 171 11.21 15.31 -2.65
C ASP A 171 12.48 14.60 -3.15
N GLU A 172 13.52 14.44 -2.31
CA GLU A 172 14.75 13.73 -2.64
C GLU A 172 14.49 12.22 -2.94
N PHE A 173 13.63 11.58 -2.14
CA PHE A 173 13.20 10.21 -2.39
C PHE A 173 12.47 10.09 -3.73
N VAL A 174 11.57 11.02 -4.03
CA VAL A 174 10.82 11.04 -5.29
C VAL A 174 11.76 11.22 -6.48
N GLU A 175 12.67 12.20 -6.44
CA GLU A 175 13.65 12.46 -7.50
C GLU A 175 14.56 11.26 -7.76
N LYS A 176 15.07 10.62 -6.69
CA LYS A 176 15.90 9.41 -6.79
C LYS A 176 15.21 8.29 -7.55
N TYR A 177 13.94 8.01 -7.24
CA TYR A 177 13.23 6.89 -7.89
C TYR A 177 12.70 7.26 -9.27
N GLN A 178 12.51 8.53 -9.57
CA GLN A 178 12.18 9.01 -10.92
C GLN A 178 13.36 8.90 -11.86
N SER A 179 14.56 9.31 -11.43
CA SER A 179 15.79 9.17 -12.23
C SER A 179 16.08 7.70 -12.55
N LEU A 180 15.90 6.79 -11.57
CA LEU A 180 16.02 5.36 -11.80
C LEU A 180 14.99 4.80 -12.80
N GLN A 181 13.79 5.36 -12.84
CA GLN A 181 12.78 5.00 -13.84
C GLN A 181 13.17 5.44 -15.26
N ASP A 182 13.76 6.61 -15.41
CA ASP A 182 14.23 7.12 -16.70
C ASP A 182 15.45 6.32 -17.23
N GLU A 183 16.30 5.80 -16.34
CA GLU A 183 17.46 4.95 -16.69
C GLU A 183 17.03 3.51 -17.07
N LEU A 184 15.99 2.98 -16.42
CA LEU A 184 15.44 1.66 -16.70
C LEU A 184 14.56 1.68 -17.95
N ASN A 185 15.10 1.93 -19.14
CA ASN A 185 14.45 1.79 -20.46
C ASN A 185 13.90 0.37 -20.72
N GLY A 186 13.53 -0.35 -19.69
CA GLY A 186 13.05 -1.71 -19.69
C GLY A 186 11.53 -1.81 -19.88
N ASP A 187 11.06 -3.02 -20.01
CA ASP A 187 9.67 -3.38 -20.30
C ASP A 187 8.69 -2.94 -19.17
N LEU A 188 8.33 -1.67 -19.19
CA LEU A 188 7.39 -1.06 -18.26
C LEU A 188 5.93 -1.55 -18.44
N LYS A 189 5.66 -2.51 -19.32
CA LYS A 189 4.30 -3.02 -19.61
C LYS A 189 3.61 -3.64 -18.40
N GLU A 190 4.39 -4.11 -17.43
CA GLU A 190 3.84 -4.69 -16.19
C GLU A 190 3.32 -3.66 -15.20
N PHE A 191 3.74 -2.39 -15.32
CA PHE A 191 3.29 -1.33 -14.41
C PHE A 191 2.02 -0.64 -14.94
N PRO A 192 1.08 -0.24 -14.08
CA PRO A 192 -0.08 0.55 -14.48
C PRO A 192 0.34 1.84 -15.19
N LEU A 193 -0.38 2.23 -16.24
CA LEU A 193 -0.08 3.45 -17.03
C LEU A 193 0.06 4.70 -16.15
N LYS A 194 -0.73 4.80 -15.07
CA LYS A 194 -0.64 5.92 -14.11
C LYS A 194 0.71 5.97 -13.37
N GLN A 195 1.34 4.81 -13.13
CA GLN A 195 2.64 4.70 -12.46
C GLN A 195 3.83 4.92 -13.41
N ARG A 196 3.60 4.84 -14.73
CA ARG A 196 4.62 5.09 -15.77
C ARG A 196 4.67 6.55 -16.22
N ARG A 197 3.62 7.33 -15.92
CA ARG A 197 3.57 8.73 -16.33
C ARG A 197 4.60 9.52 -15.54
N LYS A 198 5.34 10.39 -16.24
CA LYS A 198 6.16 11.40 -15.57
C LYS A 198 5.29 12.17 -14.58
N PRO A 199 5.86 12.62 -13.46
CA PRO A 199 5.15 13.47 -12.53
C PRO A 199 4.48 14.62 -13.26
N ALA A 200 3.21 14.84 -12.99
CA ALA A 200 2.55 16.01 -13.53
C ALA A 200 3.15 17.26 -12.90
N LEU A 201 3.44 18.23 -13.71
CA LEU A 201 3.78 19.56 -13.24
C LEU A 201 2.61 20.13 -12.43
N THR A 202 2.86 21.10 -11.56
CA THR A 202 1.78 21.85 -10.90
C THR A 202 0.97 22.61 -11.95
N LEU A 203 -0.30 22.92 -11.66
CA LEU A 203 -1.13 23.70 -12.59
C LEU A 203 -0.46 25.03 -12.96
N LEU A 204 0.19 25.67 -11.98
CA LEU A 204 0.97 26.90 -12.22
C LEU A 204 2.15 26.66 -13.17
N GLN A 205 2.86 25.55 -13.05
CA GLN A 205 3.97 25.20 -13.95
C GLN A 205 3.49 24.90 -15.38
N TYR A 206 2.34 24.19 -15.52
CA TYR A 206 1.71 24.01 -16.83
C TYR A 206 1.36 25.36 -17.46
N GLN A 207 0.79 26.28 -16.69
CA GLN A 207 0.46 27.62 -17.16
C GLN A 207 1.70 28.43 -17.61
N GLN A 208 2.81 28.32 -16.85
CA GLN A 208 4.05 29.02 -17.15
C GLN A 208 4.81 28.44 -18.37
N GLN A 209 4.70 27.16 -18.61
CA GLN A 209 5.44 26.46 -19.67
C GLN A 209 4.66 26.33 -20.98
N SER A 210 3.36 26.63 -20.96
CA SER A 210 2.50 26.55 -22.15
C SER A 210 2.43 27.88 -22.90
N SER A 211 2.29 27.79 -24.20
CA SER A 211 2.17 28.98 -25.08
C SER A 211 0.76 29.60 -25.02
N SER A 212 -0.22 28.89 -24.53
CA SER A 212 -1.61 29.35 -24.37
C SER A 212 -2.30 28.70 -23.19
N ARG A 213 -3.40 29.32 -22.71
CA ARG A 213 -4.24 28.78 -21.67
C ARG A 213 -4.84 27.42 -22.07
N ASP A 214 -5.28 27.29 -23.31
CA ASP A 214 -5.89 26.03 -23.80
C ASP A 214 -4.87 24.91 -23.85
N GLU A 215 -3.64 25.19 -24.21
CA GLU A 215 -2.53 24.22 -24.15
C GLU A 215 -2.22 23.80 -22.70
N ALA A 216 -2.19 24.74 -21.76
CA ALA A 216 -2.01 24.43 -20.34
C ALA A 216 -3.12 23.53 -19.79
N ILE A 217 -4.38 23.82 -20.13
CA ILE A 217 -5.54 22.99 -19.78
C ILE A 217 -5.41 21.59 -20.38
N PHE A 218 -5.09 21.50 -21.66
CA PHE A 218 -4.93 20.23 -22.37
C PHE A 218 -3.81 19.39 -21.76
N LEU A 219 -2.63 19.95 -21.54
CA LEU A 219 -1.47 19.23 -21.00
C LEU A 219 -1.70 18.80 -19.54
N SER A 220 -2.30 19.67 -18.72
CA SER A 220 -2.62 19.34 -17.33
C SER A 220 -3.68 18.22 -17.24
N TYR A 221 -4.72 18.25 -18.08
CA TYR A 221 -5.71 17.19 -18.15
C TYR A 221 -5.12 15.88 -18.71
N GLN A 222 -4.32 15.95 -19.77
CA GLN A 222 -3.64 14.80 -20.37
C GLN A 222 -2.68 14.11 -19.40
N SER A 223 -2.09 14.85 -18.45
CA SER A 223 -1.27 14.29 -17.39
C SER A 223 -2.01 13.26 -16.54
N GLY A 224 -3.35 13.40 -16.46
CA GLY A 224 -4.22 12.55 -15.66
C GLY A 224 -4.07 12.72 -14.15
N ALA A 225 -3.35 13.75 -13.71
CA ALA A 225 -3.20 14.13 -12.31
C ALA A 225 -4.31 15.08 -11.83
N TYR A 226 -4.95 15.80 -12.75
CA TYR A 226 -5.96 16.81 -12.48
C TYR A 226 -7.29 16.45 -13.16
N THR A 227 -8.38 16.68 -12.47
CA THR A 227 -9.72 16.63 -13.07
C THR A 227 -10.03 17.96 -13.76
N LEU A 228 -11.02 17.98 -14.67
CA LEU A 228 -11.47 19.24 -15.29
C LEU A 228 -11.97 20.23 -14.22
N LYS A 229 -12.47 19.74 -13.09
CA LYS A 229 -12.89 20.58 -11.96
C LYS A 229 -11.67 21.26 -11.33
N ASP A 230 -10.61 20.50 -11.01
CA ASP A 230 -9.38 21.05 -10.40
C ASP A 230 -8.74 22.11 -11.30
N ILE A 231 -8.76 21.88 -12.63
CA ILE A 231 -8.22 22.83 -13.63
C ILE A 231 -9.10 24.07 -13.74
N GLY A 232 -10.41 23.93 -13.61
CA GLY A 232 -11.35 25.04 -13.70
C GLY A 232 -11.40 25.94 -12.46
N GLU A 233 -11.01 25.42 -11.30
CA GLU A 233 -10.92 26.17 -10.04
C GLU A 233 -9.59 26.93 -9.88
N HIS A 234 -8.57 26.64 -10.74
CA HIS A 234 -7.26 27.30 -10.81
C HIS A 234 -7.23 28.39 -11.88
#